data_b9c69fac916e19e24757413ca3e38b61
#
_entry.id   b9c69fac916e19e24757413ca3e38b61
#
_cell.length_a   1.000
_cell.length_b   1.000
_cell.length_c   1.000
_cell.angle_alpha   90.00
_cell.angle_beta   90.00
_cell.angle_gamma   90.00
#
_symmetry.space_group_name_H-M   'P 1'
#
loop_
_entity.id
_entity.type
_entity.pdbx_description
1 polymer ?
#
loop_
_entity_poly.entity_id
_entity_poly.type
_entity_poly.pdbx_seq_one_letter_code
_entity_poly.pdbx_strand_id
1 'polypeptide(L)'
;MATPIRPLPAGPRTRRLPSTPTIVIGLGVLLAVNLLIFAGHTGGQGQENLGPPLPADIESLVPVPGAVIRPQEDVGADLKDTFTGALLIDDRRIPEDQTKVIVGLGQVSFRPGPDKEITVLRPGNHHATIIYWPQEKGDEDAAKAAG
;
A
#
# COMPACT_ATOMS: atom_id res chain seq x y z
N MET A 1 28.21 83.52 17.25
CA MET A 1 26.91 82.90 17.50
C MET A 1 26.65 81.94 16.35
N ALA A 2 26.82 80.65 16.57
CA ALA A 2 26.55 79.61 15.53
C ALA A 2 25.14 79.03 15.74
N THR A 3 24.29 79.14 14.72
CA THR A 3 22.93 78.67 14.74
C THR A 3 22.93 77.14 14.58
N PRO A 4 22.26 76.35 15.44
CA PRO A 4 22.25 74.90 15.31
C PRO A 4 21.35 74.47 14.11
N ILE A 5 21.91 73.64 13.21
CA ILE A 5 21.21 73.07 12.06
C ILE A 5 20.28 71.93 12.58
N ARG A 6 18.98 72.12 12.38
CA ARG A 6 17.95 71.17 12.75
C ARG A 6 17.95 70.02 11.73
N PRO A 7 18.08 68.74 12.13
CA PRO A 7 18.00 67.61 11.17
C PRO A 7 16.59 67.50 10.63
N LEU A 8 16.47 67.29 9.31
CA LEU A 8 15.23 67.05 8.62
C LEU A 8 14.58 65.69 9.06
N PRO A 9 13.26 65.68 9.21
CA PRO A 9 12.56 64.40 9.55
C PRO A 9 12.74 63.39 8.43
N ALA A 10 13.05 62.13 8.81
CA ALA A 10 13.12 61.02 7.88
C ALA A 10 11.77 60.78 7.23
N GLY A 11 11.72 60.80 5.91
CA GLY A 11 10.52 60.59 5.13
C GLY A 11 9.94 59.15 5.35
N PRO A 12 8.66 58.98 5.09
CA PRO A 12 7.98 57.73 5.33
C PRO A 12 8.63 56.60 4.51
N ARG A 13 9.04 55.52 5.21
CA ARG A 13 9.51 54.29 4.57
C ARG A 13 8.32 53.66 3.86
N THR A 14 8.22 53.81 2.55
CA THR A 14 7.28 53.08 1.73
C THR A 14 7.65 51.58 1.78
N ARG A 15 6.84 50.80 2.47
CA ARG A 15 6.87 49.35 2.38
C ARG A 15 6.55 48.98 0.92
N ARG A 16 7.56 48.56 0.16
CA ARG A 16 7.33 47.99 -1.18
C ARG A 16 6.53 46.70 -1.04
N LEU A 17 5.29 46.72 -1.48
CA LEU A 17 4.51 45.51 -1.65
C LEU A 17 5.21 44.62 -2.70
N PRO A 18 5.26 43.30 -2.49
CA PRO A 18 5.85 42.37 -3.47
C PRO A 18 5.12 42.54 -4.81
N SER A 19 5.89 42.51 -5.91
CA SER A 19 5.36 42.67 -7.26
C SER A 19 4.35 41.54 -7.56
N THR A 20 3.32 41.89 -8.32
CA THR A 20 2.25 40.95 -8.75
C THR A 20 2.77 39.61 -9.24
N PRO A 21 3.88 39.50 -10.03
CA PRO A 21 4.42 38.20 -10.45
C PRO A 21 4.94 37.37 -9.27
N THR A 22 5.51 38.00 -8.24
CA THR A 22 6.01 37.27 -7.05
C THR A 22 4.86 36.67 -6.24
N ILE A 23 3.73 37.34 -6.16
CA ILE A 23 2.52 36.83 -5.48
C ILE A 23 1.92 35.67 -6.26
N VAL A 24 1.87 35.73 -7.59
CA VAL A 24 1.32 34.68 -8.45
C VAL A 24 2.19 33.41 -8.37
N ILE A 25 3.52 33.55 -8.40
CA ILE A 25 4.45 32.41 -8.27
C ILE A 25 4.32 31.78 -6.87
N GLY A 26 4.26 32.59 -5.82
CA GLY A 26 4.09 32.11 -4.45
C GLY A 26 2.79 31.34 -4.25
N LEU A 27 1.68 31.82 -4.81
CA LEU A 27 0.38 31.16 -4.76
C LEU A 27 0.37 29.84 -5.55
N GLY A 28 1.02 29.82 -6.72
CA GLY A 28 1.16 28.61 -7.54
C GLY A 28 1.94 27.50 -6.85
N VAL A 29 3.05 27.84 -6.20
CA VAL A 29 3.87 26.87 -5.43
C VAL A 29 3.08 26.33 -4.24
N LEU A 30 2.34 27.19 -3.52
CA LEU A 30 1.54 26.80 -2.37
C LEU A 30 0.39 25.85 -2.78
N LEU A 31 -0.24 26.09 -3.91
CA LEU A 31 -1.27 25.22 -4.49
C LEU A 31 -0.68 23.86 -4.92
N ALA A 32 0.49 23.85 -5.56
CA ALA A 32 1.16 22.62 -5.99
C ALA A 32 1.58 21.76 -4.79
N VAL A 33 2.11 22.37 -3.73
CA VAL A 33 2.50 21.66 -2.49
C VAL A 33 1.26 21.07 -1.80
N ASN A 34 0.15 21.81 -1.72
CA ASN A 34 -1.09 21.28 -1.16
C ASN A 34 -1.65 20.09 -1.97
N LEU A 35 -1.58 20.18 -3.31
CA LEU A 35 -2.04 19.10 -4.20
C LEU A 35 -1.17 17.84 -4.05
N LEU A 36 0.12 18.01 -3.85
CA LEU A 36 1.08 16.90 -3.60
C LEU A 36 0.86 16.24 -2.24
N ILE A 37 0.57 17.03 -1.19
CA ILE A 37 0.22 16.52 0.14
C ILE A 37 -1.12 15.79 0.07
N PHE A 38 -2.11 16.33 -0.64
CA PHE A 38 -3.41 15.68 -0.81
C PHE A 38 -3.29 14.36 -1.58
N ALA A 39 -2.53 14.33 -2.68
CA ALA A 39 -2.26 13.11 -3.44
C ALA A 39 -1.49 12.06 -2.60
N GLY A 40 -0.56 12.50 -1.75
CA GLY A 40 0.15 11.60 -0.83
C GLY A 40 -0.74 11.01 0.27
N HIS A 41 -1.79 11.72 0.70
CA HIS A 41 -2.75 11.23 1.69
C HIS A 41 -3.83 10.33 1.07
N THR A 42 -4.17 10.54 -0.19
CA THR A 42 -5.15 9.68 -0.90
C THR A 42 -4.53 8.44 -1.51
N GLY A 43 -3.20 8.43 -1.77
CA GLY A 43 -2.48 7.26 -2.27
C GLY A 43 -2.25 6.15 -1.25
N GLY A 44 -2.57 6.38 0.04
CA GLY A 44 -2.44 5.41 1.13
C GLY A 44 -3.77 4.97 1.74
N GLN A 45 -4.91 5.39 1.20
CA GLN A 45 -6.19 4.85 1.63
C GLN A 45 -6.35 3.48 0.99
N GLY A 46 -6.21 2.45 1.83
CA GLY A 46 -6.46 1.07 1.46
C GLY A 46 -7.73 0.98 0.63
N GLN A 47 -7.63 0.29 -0.49
CA GLN A 47 -8.81 -0.13 -1.23
C GLN A 47 -9.78 -0.67 -0.20
N GLU A 48 -10.95 -0.01 -0.04
CA GLU A 48 -12.03 -0.56 0.75
C GLU A 48 -12.20 -2.01 0.32
N ASN A 49 -12.08 -2.93 1.26
CA ASN A 49 -12.35 -4.34 1.03
C ASN A 49 -13.81 -4.44 0.55
N LEU A 50 -14.02 -4.46 -0.76
CA LEU A 50 -15.32 -4.67 -1.39
C LEU A 50 -15.80 -6.13 -1.24
N GLY A 51 -15.01 -6.94 -0.53
CA GLY A 51 -15.31 -8.33 -0.22
C GLY A 51 -16.11 -8.50 1.08
N PRO A 52 -16.62 -9.71 1.33
CA PRO A 52 -17.24 -10.05 2.62
C PRO A 52 -16.22 -9.83 3.76
N PRO A 53 -16.69 -9.62 5.01
CA PRO A 53 -15.79 -9.42 6.14
C PRO A 53 -14.85 -10.63 6.27
N LEU A 54 -13.55 -10.34 6.40
CA LEU A 54 -12.53 -11.37 6.56
C LEU A 54 -12.67 -12.07 7.92
N PRO A 55 -12.34 -13.36 8.00
CA PRO A 55 -12.16 -14.03 9.29
C PRO A 55 -11.18 -13.28 10.18
N ALA A 56 -11.39 -13.33 11.48
CA ALA A 56 -10.60 -12.58 12.46
C ALA A 56 -9.09 -12.94 12.45
N ASP A 57 -8.73 -14.08 11.88
CA ASP A 57 -7.35 -14.57 11.81
C ASP A 57 -6.62 -14.19 10.52
N ILE A 58 -7.33 -13.55 9.57
CA ILE A 58 -6.77 -13.00 8.35
C ILE A 58 -6.73 -11.48 8.48
N GLU A 59 -5.54 -10.91 8.42
CA GLU A 59 -5.35 -9.46 8.53
C GLU A 59 -5.57 -8.76 7.19
N SER A 60 -5.02 -9.34 6.11
CA SER A 60 -5.21 -8.81 4.76
C SER A 60 -5.11 -9.87 3.68
N LEU A 61 -5.70 -9.57 2.51
CA LEU A 61 -5.54 -10.37 1.29
C LEU A 61 -4.76 -9.57 0.25
N VAL A 62 -3.88 -10.26 -0.46
CA VAL A 62 -3.07 -9.70 -1.56
C VAL A 62 -3.31 -10.52 -2.82
N PRO A 63 -3.90 -9.94 -3.85
CA PRO A 63 -4.54 -8.63 -3.89
C PRO A 63 -5.87 -8.60 -3.13
N VAL A 64 -6.41 -7.41 -2.89
CA VAL A 64 -7.77 -7.29 -2.35
C VAL A 64 -8.79 -7.91 -3.32
N PRO A 65 -9.88 -8.50 -2.82
CA PRO A 65 -10.90 -9.12 -3.68
C PRO A 65 -11.41 -8.17 -4.75
N GLY A 66 -11.49 -8.66 -6.00
CA GLY A 66 -11.93 -7.87 -7.15
C GLY A 66 -10.88 -6.96 -7.77
N ALA A 67 -9.65 -6.95 -7.28
CA ALA A 67 -8.58 -6.16 -7.88
C ALA A 67 -8.18 -6.66 -9.27
N VAL A 68 -7.82 -5.73 -10.13
CA VAL A 68 -7.19 -6.04 -11.42
C VAL A 68 -5.68 -6.03 -11.23
N ILE A 69 -5.03 -7.15 -11.47
CA ILE A 69 -3.61 -7.35 -11.22
C ILE A 69 -2.84 -7.71 -12.48
N ARG A 70 -1.53 -7.61 -12.39
CA ARG A 70 -0.62 -8.05 -13.45
C ARG A 70 -0.49 -9.58 -13.47
N PRO A 71 -0.15 -10.18 -14.63
CA PRO A 71 -0.01 -11.64 -14.76
C PRO A 71 1.03 -12.30 -13.83
N GLN A 72 1.94 -11.52 -13.27
CA GLN A 72 3.02 -11.97 -12.36
C GLN A 72 2.98 -11.21 -11.03
N GLU A 73 1.80 -10.75 -10.62
CA GLU A 73 1.62 -10.10 -9.31
C GLU A 73 1.63 -11.14 -8.19
N ASP A 74 2.03 -10.72 -6.99
CA ASP A 74 1.96 -11.58 -5.81
C ASP A 74 0.51 -11.84 -5.42
N VAL A 75 0.21 -13.10 -5.08
CA VAL A 75 -1.08 -13.54 -4.57
C VAL A 75 -0.87 -14.21 -3.23
N GLY A 76 -1.65 -13.83 -2.22
CA GLY A 76 -1.48 -14.39 -0.88
C GLY A 76 -2.35 -13.76 0.19
N ALA A 77 -1.96 -13.95 1.45
CA ALA A 77 -2.62 -13.40 2.61
C ALA A 77 -1.62 -13.09 3.72
N ASP A 78 -1.95 -12.08 4.52
CA ASP A 78 -1.33 -11.82 5.81
C ASP A 78 -2.28 -12.39 6.87
N LEU A 79 -1.79 -13.35 7.62
CA LEU A 79 -2.47 -14.01 8.73
C LEU A 79 -1.91 -13.44 10.04
N LYS A 80 -2.59 -13.67 11.15
CA LYS A 80 -1.99 -13.41 12.46
C LYS A 80 -0.72 -14.24 12.66
N ASP A 81 0.24 -13.71 13.40
CA ASP A 81 1.58 -14.28 13.63
C ASP A 81 1.61 -15.75 14.09
N THR A 82 0.51 -16.22 14.70
CA THR A 82 0.38 -17.59 15.18
C THR A 82 -0.15 -18.58 14.15
N PHE A 83 -0.48 -18.11 12.95
CA PHE A 83 -1.04 -18.93 11.88
C PHE A 83 -0.06 -19.08 10.71
N THR A 84 -0.23 -20.16 9.99
CA THR A 84 0.40 -20.42 8.69
C THR A 84 -0.65 -20.99 7.74
N GLY A 85 -0.30 -21.23 6.48
CA GLY A 85 -1.31 -21.71 5.54
C GLY A 85 -0.75 -22.19 4.21
N ALA A 86 -1.65 -22.75 3.41
CA ALA A 86 -1.42 -23.16 2.03
C ALA A 86 -2.30 -22.33 1.09
N LEU A 87 -1.77 -22.03 -0.09
CA LEU A 87 -2.46 -21.24 -1.10
C LEU A 87 -2.93 -22.14 -2.25
N LEU A 88 -4.17 -21.94 -2.68
CA LEU A 88 -4.72 -22.52 -3.91
C LEU A 88 -5.06 -21.39 -4.87
N ILE A 89 -4.79 -21.57 -6.13
CA ILE A 89 -5.19 -20.67 -7.21
C ILE A 89 -5.93 -21.49 -8.25
N ASP A 90 -7.19 -21.14 -8.52
CA ASP A 90 -8.09 -21.89 -9.42
C ASP A 90 -8.16 -23.37 -9.04
N ASP A 91 -8.39 -23.66 -7.74
CA ASP A 91 -8.45 -24.99 -7.13
C ASP A 91 -7.14 -25.81 -7.23
N ARG A 92 -6.06 -25.20 -7.71
CA ARG A 92 -4.74 -25.83 -7.79
C ARG A 92 -3.91 -25.41 -6.59
N ARG A 93 -3.53 -26.38 -5.76
CA ARG A 93 -2.65 -26.15 -4.62
C ARG A 93 -1.25 -25.74 -5.09
N ILE A 94 -0.74 -24.65 -4.56
CA ILE A 94 0.64 -24.22 -4.81
C ILE A 94 1.57 -25.03 -3.90
N PRO A 95 2.63 -25.65 -4.45
CA PRO A 95 3.62 -26.36 -3.68
C PRO A 95 4.30 -25.48 -2.64
N GLU A 96 4.64 -26.05 -1.49
CA GLU A 96 5.23 -25.31 -0.38
C GLU A 96 6.61 -24.72 -0.73
N ASP A 97 7.41 -25.45 -1.51
CA ASP A 97 8.70 -25.02 -2.00
C ASP A 97 8.62 -23.81 -2.96
N GLN A 98 7.42 -23.53 -3.48
CA GLN A 98 7.14 -22.40 -4.35
C GLN A 98 6.40 -21.27 -3.65
N THR A 99 5.88 -21.53 -2.46
CA THR A 99 5.17 -20.56 -1.62
C THR A 99 6.16 -19.88 -0.70
N LYS A 100 6.13 -18.54 -0.69
CA LYS A 100 6.92 -17.76 0.26
C LYS A 100 6.13 -17.65 1.57
N VAL A 101 6.61 -18.32 2.61
CA VAL A 101 6.04 -18.25 3.96
C VAL A 101 7.00 -17.51 4.88
N ILE A 102 6.53 -16.48 5.56
CA ILE A 102 7.25 -15.76 6.61
C ILE A 102 6.54 -16.04 7.93
N VAL A 103 6.95 -17.10 8.59
CA VAL A 103 6.31 -17.67 9.79
C VAL A 103 6.11 -16.62 10.89
N GLY A 104 7.12 -15.79 11.17
CA GLY A 104 7.04 -14.77 12.22
C GLY A 104 6.13 -13.56 11.89
N LEU A 105 5.61 -13.47 10.67
CA LEU A 105 4.69 -12.43 10.22
C LEU A 105 3.36 -12.99 9.73
N GLY A 106 3.14 -14.31 9.82
CA GLY A 106 1.93 -14.94 9.28
C GLY A 106 1.74 -14.76 7.77
N GLN A 107 2.78 -14.35 7.03
CA GLN A 107 2.65 -14.01 5.61
C GLN A 107 2.81 -15.25 4.75
N VAL A 108 1.82 -15.49 3.88
CA VAL A 108 1.81 -16.58 2.90
C VAL A 108 1.57 -15.97 1.52
N SER A 109 2.52 -16.10 0.60
CA SER A 109 2.40 -15.50 -0.74
C SER A 109 3.04 -16.38 -1.82
N PHE A 110 2.55 -16.23 -3.04
CA PHE A 110 3.06 -16.86 -4.24
C PHE A 110 3.15 -15.84 -5.37
N ARG A 111 4.24 -15.89 -6.11
CA ARG A 111 4.42 -15.12 -7.34
C ARG A 111 4.53 -16.06 -8.51
N PRO A 112 3.64 -15.95 -9.52
CA PRO A 112 3.77 -16.67 -10.78
C PRO A 112 5.09 -16.39 -11.46
N GLY A 113 5.68 -17.39 -12.10
CA GLY A 113 6.97 -17.23 -12.75
C GLY A 113 7.42 -18.47 -13.50
N PRO A 114 8.53 -18.39 -14.26
CA PRO A 114 9.11 -19.54 -14.93
C PRO A 114 9.46 -20.64 -13.91
N ASP A 115 9.28 -21.89 -14.31
CA ASP A 115 9.57 -23.10 -13.50
C ASP A 115 8.70 -23.24 -12.25
N LYS A 116 7.58 -22.52 -12.16
CA LYS A 116 6.60 -22.63 -11.09
C LYS A 116 5.31 -23.30 -11.56
N GLU A 117 4.51 -23.77 -10.59
CA GLU A 117 3.20 -24.41 -10.83
C GLU A 117 2.31 -23.55 -11.72
N ILE A 118 2.36 -22.24 -11.52
CA ILE A 118 1.71 -21.26 -12.38
C ILE A 118 2.78 -20.31 -12.91
N THR A 119 3.06 -20.41 -14.20
CA THR A 119 4.05 -19.56 -14.86
C THR A 119 3.55 -18.12 -14.99
N VAL A 120 2.26 -17.96 -15.30
CA VAL A 120 1.60 -16.68 -15.54
C VAL A 120 0.09 -16.83 -15.34
N LEU A 121 -0.52 -15.87 -14.69
CA LEU A 121 -1.97 -15.78 -14.62
C LEU A 121 -2.50 -15.32 -15.98
N ARG A 122 -3.38 -16.13 -16.60
CA ARG A 122 -3.98 -15.79 -17.89
C ARG A 122 -4.98 -14.65 -17.72
N PRO A 123 -5.29 -13.89 -18.77
CA PRO A 123 -6.36 -12.90 -18.69
C PRO A 123 -7.70 -13.58 -18.34
N GLY A 124 -8.40 -13.05 -17.36
CA GLY A 124 -9.69 -13.58 -16.89
C GLY A 124 -9.86 -13.41 -15.38
N ASN A 125 -10.92 -14.01 -14.86
CA ASN A 125 -11.16 -14.07 -13.42
C ASN A 125 -10.40 -15.26 -12.84
N HIS A 126 -9.70 -15.05 -11.74
CA HIS A 126 -9.02 -16.07 -10.98
C HIS A 126 -9.61 -16.14 -9.57
N HIS A 127 -9.57 -17.31 -8.98
CA HIS A 127 -9.99 -17.55 -7.62
C HIS A 127 -8.80 -17.98 -6.79
N ALA A 128 -8.50 -17.23 -5.70
CA ALA A 128 -7.47 -17.59 -4.75
C ALA A 128 -8.11 -17.99 -3.43
N THR A 129 -7.69 -19.12 -2.89
CA THR A 129 -8.15 -19.65 -1.61
C THR A 129 -6.96 -19.82 -0.68
N ILE A 130 -7.05 -19.32 0.55
CA ILE A 130 -6.09 -19.61 1.62
C ILE A 130 -6.68 -20.62 2.59
N ILE A 131 -5.98 -21.71 2.80
CA ILE A 131 -6.26 -22.68 3.88
C ILE A 131 -5.24 -22.39 4.98
N TYR A 132 -5.68 -22.05 6.18
CA TYR A 132 -4.80 -21.63 7.24
C TYR A 132 -5.06 -22.43 8.54
N TRP A 133 -4.01 -22.59 9.35
CA TRP A 133 -4.05 -23.32 10.62
C TRP A 133 -3.04 -22.75 11.60
N PRO A 134 -3.24 -22.95 12.94
CA PRO A 134 -2.25 -22.56 13.93
C PRO A 134 -0.91 -23.28 13.71
N GLN A 135 0.19 -22.55 13.80
CA GLN A 135 1.55 -23.08 13.60
C GLN A 135 1.91 -24.24 14.56
N GLU A 136 1.28 -24.28 15.75
CA GLU A 136 1.51 -25.36 16.74
C GLU A 136 1.00 -26.73 16.28
N LYS A 137 0.06 -26.77 15.33
CA LYS A 137 -0.62 -28.01 14.92
C LYS A 137 0.07 -28.80 13.81
N GLY A 138 1.13 -28.27 13.21
CA GLY A 138 1.84 -28.94 12.12
C GLY A 138 0.99 -29.26 10.88
N ASP A 139 1.66 -29.76 9.83
CA ASP A 139 1.07 -29.96 8.50
C ASP A 139 0.03 -31.11 8.41
N GLU A 140 -0.01 -32.02 9.40
CA GLU A 140 -0.90 -33.19 9.37
C GLU A 140 -2.40 -32.80 9.43
N ASP A 141 -2.74 -31.75 10.20
CA ASP A 141 -4.13 -31.27 10.29
C ASP A 141 -4.54 -30.47 9.04
N ALA A 142 -3.60 -29.88 8.33
CA ALA A 142 -3.84 -29.17 7.08
C ALA A 142 -4.22 -30.11 5.93
N ALA A 143 -3.57 -31.26 5.84
CA ALA A 143 -3.88 -32.27 4.85
C ALA A 143 -5.29 -32.86 5.08
N LYS A 144 -5.73 -32.95 6.32
CA LYS A 144 -7.04 -33.47 6.71
C LYS A 144 -8.18 -32.46 6.49
N ALA A 145 -7.89 -31.16 6.58
CA ALA A 145 -8.88 -30.10 6.30
C ALA A 145 -9.09 -29.83 4.79
N ALA A 146 -8.16 -30.28 3.96
CA ALA A 146 -8.18 -30.08 2.50
C ALA A 146 -8.72 -31.29 1.70
N GLY A 147 -9.06 -32.40 2.35
CA GLY A 147 -9.69 -33.60 1.78
C GLY A 147 -11.16 -33.61 2.04
#